data_857dd9bd6c216e576bc8fcb15dd8e043
#
_entry.id   857dd9bd6c216e576bc8fcb15dd8e043
#
_cell.length_a   1.000
_cell.length_b   1.000
_cell.length_c   1.000
_cell.angle_alpha   90.00
_cell.angle_beta   90.00
_cell.angle_gamma   90.00
#
_symmetry.space_group_name_H-M   'P 1'
#
loop_
_entity.id
_entity.type
_entity.pdbx_description
1 polymer ?
#
loop_
_entity_poly.entity_id
_entity_poly.type
_entity_poly.pdbx_seq_one_letter_code
_entity_poly.pdbx_strand_id
1 'polypeptide(L)'
;MNEKKIIESGKAILGIEFGSTRIKAVLIDPENRPISQGSFEWENKLVDGLWTYSLDAIWNGLRECYANLRKNVKQTYDAEIETLAAIGISAMMHGYMAFNKKEEILVPFRTWRNTNTAKAANELSKLFNFNIPLRWSISHLYQCILDKEEHVQNIDFLTTLAGYIHWQLTGVKALGVGDASGMFPIDSATKDYDAAMIEKFNQHIAHNHFHWNILDILPKVLLAGENAGVLTEKGALLIDPSGHLKSELPVCPPEGDAGTGMVATNAIKQRTGNVSAGTSSFSMIVLEKQLSKPYEMIDMVTTPDGSPVAMVHCNNCTSDLNSWVNLFKEYQQLIGIKVDMNEVFGKLYNHALEGDKDCGGLIAYNYISGEPVTGLAEGRPLFVRSANDKFNLANFMRANLYASVGVLKIGNDILFNEEKIHVDRITAHGGLFKTKGVGQRILAAALNSPISVMETAGEGGAWGIALLAGYLINKAVNQSLADYLDEKVFIGNIGTEITPTAEEVEGFNTYIENYKVGLPIEQTAVKFKK
;
A
#
# COMPACT_ATOMS: atom_id res chain seq x y z
N MET A 1 14.26 -9.80 28.95
CA MET A 1 13.12 -9.48 29.88
C MET A 1 11.95 -10.28 29.36
N ASN A 2 11.07 -10.84 30.21
CA ASN A 2 9.90 -11.53 29.65
C ASN A 2 8.84 -10.50 29.21
N GLU A 3 7.93 -10.90 28.35
CA GLU A 3 6.96 -10.05 27.69
C GLU A 3 6.04 -9.34 28.70
N LYS A 4 5.60 -10.04 29.75
CA LYS A 4 4.82 -9.44 30.85
C LYS A 4 5.53 -8.21 31.44
N LYS A 5 6.80 -8.36 31.78
CA LYS A 5 7.60 -7.28 32.37
C LYS A 5 7.87 -6.14 31.40
N ILE A 6 8.00 -6.43 30.10
CA ILE A 6 8.12 -5.40 29.05
C ILE A 6 6.85 -4.54 29.02
N ILE A 7 5.68 -5.17 29.00
CA ILE A 7 4.37 -4.50 28.97
C ILE A 7 4.16 -3.65 30.24
N GLU A 8 4.27 -4.25 31.41
CA GLU A 8 4.03 -3.58 32.70
C GLU A 8 5.02 -2.44 32.99
N SER A 9 6.23 -2.49 32.45
CA SER A 9 7.23 -1.41 32.58
C SER A 9 7.11 -0.32 31.52
N GLY A 10 6.11 -0.38 30.61
CA GLY A 10 5.89 0.61 29.55
C GLY A 10 6.98 0.64 28.48
N LYS A 11 7.69 -0.47 28.27
CA LYS A 11 8.74 -0.57 27.24
C LYS A 11 8.23 -1.07 25.89
N ALA A 12 6.99 -1.51 25.83
CA ALA A 12 6.35 -1.95 24.61
C ALA A 12 6.02 -0.74 23.70
N ILE A 13 6.04 -0.96 22.40
CA ILE A 13 5.75 0.05 21.38
C ILE A 13 4.50 -0.39 20.62
N LEU A 14 3.59 0.54 20.34
CA LEU A 14 2.31 0.28 19.70
C LEU A 14 2.28 0.87 18.28
N GLY A 15 1.99 0.05 17.28
CA GLY A 15 1.63 0.48 15.94
C GLY A 15 0.17 0.18 15.65
N ILE A 16 -0.55 1.15 15.09
CA ILE A 16 -1.96 1.01 14.68
C ILE A 16 -2.09 1.37 13.22
N GLU A 17 -2.67 0.47 12.42
CA GLU A 17 -2.94 0.66 11.00
C GLU A 17 -4.43 0.62 10.70
N PHE A 18 -4.93 1.61 10.00
CA PHE A 18 -6.30 1.69 9.48
C PHE A 18 -6.31 1.24 8.01
N GLY A 19 -6.28 -0.08 7.80
CA GLY A 19 -6.40 -0.66 6.45
C GLY A 19 -7.83 -0.60 5.91
N SER A 20 -8.02 -0.85 4.61
CA SER A 20 -9.32 -0.69 3.92
C SER A 20 -10.43 -1.65 4.40
N THR A 21 -10.08 -2.80 4.98
CA THR A 21 -11.06 -3.79 5.46
C THR A 21 -10.89 -4.14 6.92
N ARG A 22 -9.80 -3.69 7.54
CA ARG A 22 -9.46 -4.06 8.91
C ARG A 22 -8.56 -2.99 9.54
N ILE A 23 -8.84 -2.62 10.77
CA ILE A 23 -7.93 -1.89 11.65
C ILE A 23 -7.11 -2.95 12.40
N LYS A 24 -5.79 -2.80 12.43
CA LYS A 24 -4.86 -3.71 13.11
C LYS A 24 -3.97 -2.94 14.06
N ALA A 25 -3.80 -3.45 15.27
CA ALA A 25 -2.85 -2.96 16.27
C ALA A 25 -1.81 -4.05 16.55
N VAL A 26 -0.53 -3.68 16.55
CA VAL A 26 0.58 -4.57 16.88
C VAL A 26 1.39 -3.96 18.01
N LEU A 27 1.62 -4.74 19.05
CA LEU A 27 2.50 -4.41 20.17
C LEU A 27 3.83 -5.12 19.94
N ILE A 28 4.93 -4.38 19.97
CA ILE A 28 6.28 -4.93 19.81
C ILE A 28 7.13 -4.71 21.06
N ASP A 29 8.14 -5.57 21.23
CA ASP A 29 9.15 -5.43 22.28
C ASP A 29 10.27 -4.43 21.88
N PRO A 30 11.19 -4.08 22.79
CA PRO A 30 12.34 -3.20 22.47
C PRO A 30 13.29 -3.78 21.41
N GLU A 31 13.25 -5.08 21.15
CA GLU A 31 13.98 -5.78 20.11
C GLU A 31 13.18 -5.86 18.78
N ASN A 32 12.09 -5.08 18.65
CA ASN A 32 11.22 -4.96 17.49
C ASN A 32 10.40 -6.21 17.12
N ARG A 33 10.30 -7.21 18.02
CA ARG A 33 9.51 -8.43 17.78
C ARG A 33 8.07 -8.24 18.18
N PRO A 34 7.09 -8.67 17.35
CA PRO A 34 5.69 -8.67 17.73
C PRO A 34 5.45 -9.56 18.98
N ILE A 35 4.78 -9.01 19.99
CA ILE A 35 4.42 -9.71 21.23
C ILE A 35 2.92 -9.88 21.39
N SER A 36 2.11 -9.00 20.83
CA SER A 36 0.65 -9.16 20.80
C SER A 36 0.03 -8.36 19.67
N GLN A 37 -1.20 -8.69 19.30
CA GLN A 37 -1.96 -7.95 18.31
C GLN A 37 -3.44 -7.90 18.65
N GLY A 38 -4.11 -6.88 18.10
CA GLY A 38 -5.56 -6.74 18.10
C GLY A 38 -6.03 -6.35 16.71
N SER A 39 -7.28 -6.63 16.39
CA SER A 39 -7.86 -6.20 15.13
C SER A 39 -9.36 -5.99 15.23
N PHE A 40 -9.88 -5.20 14.29
CA PHE A 40 -11.31 -4.97 14.10
C PHE A 40 -11.62 -4.90 12.60
N GLU A 41 -12.59 -5.67 12.13
CA GLU A 41 -13.03 -5.62 10.74
C GLU A 41 -14.04 -4.50 10.54
N TRP A 42 -13.89 -3.74 9.48
CA TRP A 42 -14.78 -2.65 9.10
C TRP A 42 -14.95 -2.57 7.58
N GLU A 43 -15.91 -1.80 7.12
CA GLU A 43 -16.26 -1.69 5.70
C GLU A 43 -16.23 -0.25 5.19
N ASN A 44 -15.68 -0.08 3.99
CA ASN A 44 -15.82 1.12 3.18
C ASN A 44 -17.23 1.14 2.57
N LYS A 45 -18.01 2.19 2.83
CA LYS A 45 -19.40 2.31 2.40
C LYS A 45 -19.54 3.25 1.21
N LEU A 46 -20.39 2.88 0.25
CA LEU A 46 -20.79 3.78 -0.82
C LEU A 46 -22.03 4.57 -0.37
N VAL A 47 -21.86 5.86 -0.14
CA VAL A 47 -22.92 6.77 0.30
C VAL A 47 -22.98 7.93 -0.69
N ASP A 48 -24.15 8.16 -1.28
CA ASP A 48 -24.38 9.23 -2.28
C ASP A 48 -23.34 9.25 -3.42
N GLY A 49 -22.91 8.03 -3.84
CA GLY A 49 -21.93 7.88 -4.91
C GLY A 49 -20.46 8.04 -4.48
N LEU A 50 -20.18 8.23 -3.19
CA LEU A 50 -18.84 8.38 -2.65
C LEU A 50 -18.49 7.23 -1.70
N TRP A 51 -17.30 6.66 -1.87
CA TRP A 51 -16.72 5.69 -0.95
C TRP A 51 -16.17 6.40 0.28
N THR A 52 -16.69 6.05 1.45
CA THR A 52 -16.43 6.75 2.72
C THR A 52 -16.40 5.82 3.94
N TYR A 53 -15.85 6.33 5.04
CA TYR A 53 -16.05 5.87 6.41
C TYR A 53 -16.57 7.05 7.22
N SER A 54 -17.56 6.83 8.09
CA SER A 54 -17.98 7.86 9.05
C SER A 54 -16.94 8.06 10.15
N LEU A 55 -16.87 9.27 10.72
CA LEU A 55 -15.98 9.54 11.87
C LEU A 55 -16.28 8.61 13.05
N ASP A 56 -17.56 8.28 13.30
CA ASP A 56 -17.95 7.33 14.34
C ASP A 56 -17.39 5.92 14.08
N ALA A 57 -17.40 5.47 12.80
CA ALA A 57 -16.83 4.17 12.44
C ALA A 57 -15.31 4.13 12.67
N ILE A 58 -14.61 5.24 12.38
CA ILE A 58 -13.16 5.38 12.62
C ILE A 58 -12.87 5.22 14.13
N TRP A 59 -13.53 6.00 14.97
CA TRP A 59 -13.26 5.98 16.41
C TRP A 59 -13.75 4.71 17.11
N ASN A 60 -14.91 4.18 16.73
CA ASN A 60 -15.38 2.90 17.25
C ASN A 60 -14.45 1.76 16.85
N GLY A 61 -14.01 1.74 15.59
CA GLY A 61 -13.06 0.74 15.12
C GLY A 61 -11.71 0.78 15.85
N LEU A 62 -11.17 1.97 16.12
CA LEU A 62 -9.95 2.13 16.92
C LEU A 62 -10.11 1.54 18.33
N ARG A 63 -11.20 1.91 19.00
CA ARG A 63 -11.47 1.45 20.37
C ARG A 63 -11.62 -0.07 20.45
N GLU A 64 -12.38 -0.66 19.55
CA GLU A 64 -12.55 -2.12 19.48
C GLU A 64 -11.25 -2.84 19.16
N CYS A 65 -10.46 -2.32 18.22
CA CYS A 65 -9.15 -2.86 17.89
C CYS A 65 -8.21 -2.85 19.10
N TYR A 66 -8.13 -1.73 19.81
CA TYR A 66 -7.31 -1.60 21.02
C TYR A 66 -7.83 -2.47 22.17
N ALA A 67 -9.14 -2.54 22.37
CA ALA A 67 -9.75 -3.42 23.38
C ALA A 67 -9.43 -4.90 23.10
N ASN A 68 -9.46 -5.32 21.84
CA ASN A 68 -9.05 -6.67 21.43
C ASN A 68 -7.56 -6.93 21.69
N LEU A 69 -6.69 -5.94 21.44
CA LEU A 69 -5.27 -6.03 21.81
C LEU A 69 -5.10 -6.20 23.33
N ARG A 70 -5.73 -5.35 24.16
CA ARG A 70 -5.68 -5.46 25.63
C ARG A 70 -6.16 -6.82 26.11
N LYS A 71 -7.27 -7.32 25.56
CA LYS A 71 -7.80 -8.65 25.87
C LYS A 71 -6.77 -9.75 25.57
N ASN A 72 -6.12 -9.71 24.41
CA ASN A 72 -5.10 -10.69 24.03
C ASN A 72 -3.87 -10.62 24.96
N VAL A 73 -3.42 -9.42 25.31
CA VAL A 73 -2.33 -9.20 26.28
C VAL A 73 -2.70 -9.79 27.65
N LYS A 74 -3.92 -9.52 28.14
CA LYS A 74 -4.39 -10.05 29.42
C LYS A 74 -4.47 -11.58 29.42
N GLN A 75 -4.99 -12.16 28.35
CA GLN A 75 -5.13 -13.62 28.22
C GLN A 75 -3.78 -14.35 28.10
N THR A 76 -2.83 -13.77 27.36
CA THR A 76 -1.55 -14.42 27.06
C THR A 76 -0.51 -14.22 28.17
N TYR A 77 -0.46 -13.01 28.72
CA TYR A 77 0.62 -12.60 29.63
C TYR A 77 0.13 -12.27 31.04
N ASP A 78 -1.19 -12.26 31.31
CA ASP A 78 -1.78 -11.73 32.54
C ASP A 78 -1.21 -10.35 32.91
N ALA A 79 -1.13 -9.46 31.94
CA ALA A 79 -0.59 -8.10 32.04
C ALA A 79 -1.64 -7.05 31.58
N GLU A 80 -1.46 -5.80 32.01
CA GLU A 80 -2.26 -4.65 31.56
C GLU A 80 -1.36 -3.62 30.85
N ILE A 81 -1.90 -2.97 29.82
CA ILE A 81 -1.22 -1.87 29.11
C ILE A 81 -1.65 -0.56 29.79
N GLU A 82 -0.79 0.00 30.62
CA GLU A 82 -1.03 1.32 31.24
C GLU A 82 -0.19 2.41 30.55
N THR A 83 1.00 2.07 30.07
CA THR A 83 1.90 3.00 29.41
C THR A 83 2.70 2.28 28.31
N LEU A 84 3.27 3.05 27.38
CA LEU A 84 4.00 2.57 26.22
C LEU A 84 5.27 3.41 26.02
N ALA A 85 6.26 2.87 25.35
CA ALA A 85 7.48 3.61 25.01
C ALA A 85 7.25 4.62 23.87
N ALA A 86 6.43 4.25 22.87
CA ALA A 86 6.05 5.11 21.76
C ALA A 86 4.80 4.55 21.06
N ILE A 87 4.16 5.40 20.25
CA ILE A 87 3.00 5.04 19.42
C ILE A 87 3.23 5.49 17.97
N GLY A 88 2.76 4.68 17.02
CA GLY A 88 2.70 5.05 15.62
C GLY A 88 1.31 4.81 15.03
N ILE A 89 0.88 5.71 14.14
CA ILE A 89 -0.39 5.64 13.41
C ILE A 89 -0.11 5.52 11.91
N SER A 90 -0.70 4.51 11.29
CA SER A 90 -0.72 4.33 9.84
C SER A 90 -2.15 4.21 9.35
N ALA A 91 -2.41 4.64 8.13
CA ALA A 91 -3.71 4.43 7.51
C ALA A 91 -3.58 4.19 6.00
N MET A 92 -4.67 3.74 5.37
CA MET A 92 -4.78 3.75 3.91
C MET A 92 -4.37 5.10 3.36
N MET A 93 -3.46 5.09 2.41
CA MET A 93 -2.87 6.29 1.83
C MET A 93 -3.89 7.07 1.00
N HIS A 94 -3.64 8.35 0.75
CA HIS A 94 -4.47 9.25 -0.05
C HIS A 94 -5.81 9.61 0.60
N GLY A 95 -6.73 10.13 -0.23
CA GLY A 95 -8.05 10.54 0.21
C GLY A 95 -8.15 12.03 0.54
N TYR A 96 -9.33 12.46 0.99
CA TYR A 96 -9.64 13.87 1.15
C TYR A 96 -10.48 14.08 2.41
N MET A 97 -9.91 14.73 3.41
CA MET A 97 -10.56 15.17 4.65
C MET A 97 -10.32 16.66 4.84
N ALA A 98 -11.35 17.48 4.62
CA ALA A 98 -11.27 18.94 4.69
C ALA A 98 -11.99 19.45 5.94
N PHE A 99 -11.35 20.34 6.67
CA PHE A 99 -11.84 20.91 7.92
C PHE A 99 -11.87 22.43 7.86
N ASN A 100 -12.84 23.04 8.55
CA ASN A 100 -12.95 24.46 8.74
C ASN A 100 -12.13 24.96 9.95
N LYS A 101 -12.13 26.27 10.18
CA LYS A 101 -11.44 26.94 11.28
C LYS A 101 -11.92 26.51 12.68
N LYS A 102 -13.12 25.90 12.77
CA LYS A 102 -13.67 25.33 14.00
C LYS A 102 -13.34 23.84 14.17
N GLU A 103 -12.50 23.29 13.29
CA GLU A 103 -12.10 21.89 13.29
C GLU A 103 -13.26 20.92 12.95
N GLU A 104 -14.32 21.42 12.32
CA GLU A 104 -15.44 20.63 11.84
C GLU A 104 -15.16 20.12 10.42
N ILE A 105 -15.47 18.84 10.16
CA ILE A 105 -15.34 18.27 8.82
C ILE A 105 -16.36 18.90 7.88
N LEU A 106 -15.91 19.39 6.73
CA LEU A 106 -16.73 20.13 5.79
C LEU A 106 -17.57 19.25 4.86
N VAL A 107 -17.03 18.08 4.52
CA VAL A 107 -17.66 17.10 3.63
C VAL A 107 -17.32 15.69 4.13
N PRO A 108 -18.09 14.64 3.76
CA PRO A 108 -17.72 13.26 4.10
C PRO A 108 -16.32 12.91 3.62
N PHE A 109 -15.60 12.10 4.40
CA PHE A 109 -14.27 11.60 4.01
C PHE A 109 -14.36 10.89 2.67
N ARG A 110 -13.58 11.31 1.67
CA ARG A 110 -13.44 10.66 0.36
C ARG A 110 -12.21 9.77 0.37
N THR A 111 -12.40 8.47 0.29
CA THR A 111 -11.29 7.50 0.34
C THR A 111 -10.57 7.40 -1.01
N TRP A 112 -9.44 6.72 -1.04
CA TRP A 112 -8.65 6.43 -2.25
C TRP A 112 -9.44 5.71 -3.37
N ARG A 113 -10.57 5.08 -3.04
CA ARG A 113 -11.46 4.40 -4.01
C ARG A 113 -12.25 5.36 -4.90
N ASN A 114 -12.33 6.64 -4.52
CA ASN A 114 -13.00 7.64 -5.33
C ASN A 114 -12.06 8.08 -6.46
N THR A 115 -12.48 7.87 -7.70
CA THR A 115 -11.71 8.15 -8.91
C THR A 115 -12.43 9.15 -9.84
N ASN A 116 -13.41 9.87 -9.32
CA ASN A 116 -14.19 10.88 -10.05
C ASN A 116 -13.44 12.21 -10.25
N THR A 117 -12.13 12.19 -10.29
CA THR A 117 -11.22 13.35 -10.35
C THR A 117 -10.40 13.41 -11.65
N ALA A 118 -10.85 12.72 -12.70
CA ALA A 118 -10.06 12.56 -13.93
C ALA A 118 -9.72 13.90 -14.61
N LYS A 119 -10.65 14.87 -14.60
CA LYS A 119 -10.40 16.18 -15.17
C LYS A 119 -9.31 16.92 -14.39
N ALA A 120 -9.43 16.97 -13.08
CA ALA A 120 -8.45 17.60 -12.20
C ALA A 120 -7.06 16.98 -12.32
N ALA A 121 -6.97 15.65 -12.26
CA ALA A 121 -5.72 14.93 -12.37
C ALA A 121 -5.01 15.22 -13.71
N ASN A 122 -5.74 15.22 -14.82
CA ASN A 122 -5.20 15.52 -16.15
C ASN A 122 -4.68 16.96 -16.27
N GLU A 123 -5.44 17.94 -15.76
CA GLU A 123 -5.02 19.34 -15.80
C GLU A 123 -3.79 19.58 -14.92
N LEU A 124 -3.78 19.03 -13.70
CA LEU A 124 -2.65 19.14 -12.78
C LEU A 124 -1.40 18.44 -13.30
N SER A 125 -1.54 17.26 -13.90
CA SER A 125 -0.38 16.53 -14.46
C SER A 125 0.30 17.35 -15.57
N LYS A 126 -0.47 18.03 -16.40
CA LYS A 126 0.05 18.95 -17.41
C LYS A 126 0.68 20.21 -16.80
N LEU A 127 0.01 20.82 -15.82
CA LEU A 127 0.47 22.02 -15.13
C LEU A 127 1.83 21.81 -14.45
N PHE A 128 1.98 20.67 -13.79
CA PHE A 128 3.18 20.34 -13.02
C PHE A 128 4.27 19.66 -13.86
N ASN A 129 3.92 19.10 -15.04
CA ASN A 129 4.75 18.13 -15.75
C ASN A 129 5.15 16.96 -14.85
N PHE A 130 4.17 16.43 -14.10
CA PHE A 130 4.31 15.39 -13.11
C PHE A 130 3.03 14.55 -13.09
N ASN A 131 3.12 13.22 -12.96
CA ASN A 131 1.92 12.38 -12.91
C ASN A 131 1.16 12.61 -11.60
N ILE A 132 -0.07 13.11 -11.68
CA ILE A 132 -0.97 13.31 -10.54
C ILE A 132 -2.09 12.26 -10.63
N PRO A 133 -2.06 11.22 -9.78
CA PRO A 133 -3.07 10.17 -9.79
C PRO A 133 -4.46 10.66 -9.35
N LEU A 134 -5.50 9.98 -9.85
CA LEU A 134 -6.91 10.31 -9.56
C LEU A 134 -7.23 10.34 -8.05
N ARG A 135 -6.60 9.47 -7.28
CA ARG A 135 -6.87 9.24 -5.86
C ARG A 135 -6.15 10.19 -4.90
N TRP A 136 -5.23 11.03 -5.39
CA TRP A 136 -4.48 11.96 -4.56
C TRP A 136 -5.34 13.09 -3.99
N SER A 137 -4.97 13.58 -2.81
CA SER A 137 -5.73 14.64 -2.13
C SER A 137 -5.84 15.90 -2.97
N ILE A 138 -4.76 16.29 -3.67
CA ILE A 138 -4.77 17.46 -4.56
C ILE A 138 -5.71 17.27 -5.76
N SER A 139 -5.87 16.07 -6.29
CA SER A 139 -6.82 15.76 -7.36
C SER A 139 -8.25 15.97 -6.88
N HIS A 140 -8.57 15.53 -5.66
CA HIS A 140 -9.87 15.77 -5.05
C HIS A 140 -10.12 17.24 -4.78
N LEU A 141 -9.14 17.96 -4.20
CA LEU A 141 -9.28 19.40 -3.95
C LEU A 141 -9.52 20.16 -5.25
N TYR A 142 -8.72 19.90 -6.28
CA TYR A 142 -8.87 20.64 -7.54
C TYR A 142 -10.16 20.26 -8.28
N GLN A 143 -10.61 19.00 -8.17
CA GLN A 143 -11.92 18.62 -8.72
C GLN A 143 -13.05 19.37 -8.01
N CYS A 144 -13.00 19.51 -6.67
CA CYS A 144 -13.99 20.33 -5.94
C CYS A 144 -13.99 21.80 -6.38
N ILE A 145 -12.81 22.36 -6.71
CA ILE A 145 -12.69 23.72 -7.27
C ILE A 145 -13.36 23.79 -8.64
N LEU A 146 -13.10 22.83 -9.53
CA LEU A 146 -13.69 22.77 -10.87
C LEU A 146 -15.22 22.63 -10.82
N ASP A 147 -15.72 21.84 -9.86
CA ASP A 147 -17.15 21.58 -9.64
C ASP A 147 -17.82 22.70 -8.82
N LYS A 148 -17.05 23.70 -8.36
CA LYS A 148 -17.50 24.84 -7.55
C LYS A 148 -18.21 24.42 -6.25
N GLU A 149 -17.70 23.38 -5.60
CA GLU A 149 -18.24 22.91 -4.32
C GLU A 149 -18.07 24.01 -3.25
N GLU A 150 -19.16 24.38 -2.56
CA GLU A 150 -19.21 25.52 -1.64
C GLU A 150 -18.24 25.40 -0.45
N HIS A 151 -17.94 24.18 0.00
CA HIS A 151 -17.07 23.94 1.15
C HIS A 151 -15.63 24.41 0.90
N VAL A 152 -15.16 24.47 -0.35
CA VAL A 152 -13.77 24.81 -0.72
C VAL A 152 -13.35 26.17 -0.16
N GLN A 153 -14.27 27.13 -0.13
CA GLN A 153 -14.00 28.48 0.42
C GLN A 153 -13.73 28.46 1.93
N ASN A 154 -14.19 27.42 2.64
CA ASN A 154 -14.13 27.35 4.09
C ASN A 154 -13.02 26.43 4.62
N ILE A 155 -12.17 25.91 3.74
CA ILE A 155 -11.07 25.01 4.13
C ILE A 155 -10.02 25.80 4.91
N ASP A 156 -9.67 25.29 6.09
CA ASP A 156 -8.58 25.75 6.94
C ASP A 156 -7.51 24.65 7.12
N PHE A 157 -7.90 23.39 6.96
CA PHE A 157 -6.99 22.26 7.04
C PHE A 157 -7.45 21.11 6.13
N LEU A 158 -6.51 20.53 5.38
CA LEU A 158 -6.70 19.38 4.51
C LEU A 158 -5.73 18.28 4.92
N THR A 159 -6.21 17.04 5.08
CA THR A 159 -5.35 15.93 5.51
C THR A 159 -5.87 14.58 5.01
N THR A 160 -5.08 13.54 5.25
CA THR A 160 -5.42 12.12 5.08
C THR A 160 -6.04 11.53 6.35
N LEU A 161 -6.44 10.26 6.30
CA LEU A 161 -6.95 9.56 7.49
C LEU A 161 -5.87 9.43 8.57
N ALA A 162 -4.63 9.10 8.21
CA ALA A 162 -3.52 9.00 9.17
C ALA A 162 -3.26 10.32 9.88
N GLY A 163 -3.21 11.41 9.12
CA GLY A 163 -3.03 12.76 9.66
C GLY A 163 -4.19 13.23 10.54
N TYR A 164 -5.44 12.90 10.17
CA TYR A 164 -6.61 13.20 10.99
C TYR A 164 -6.56 12.51 12.36
N ILE A 165 -6.27 11.21 12.36
CA ILE A 165 -6.20 10.45 13.62
C ILE A 165 -5.05 10.97 14.48
N HIS A 166 -3.88 11.15 13.89
CA HIS A 166 -2.71 11.69 14.57
C HIS A 166 -3.01 13.05 15.21
N TRP A 167 -3.58 13.98 14.44
CA TRP A 167 -3.96 15.30 14.95
C TRP A 167 -4.93 15.22 16.14
N GLN A 168 -5.96 14.38 16.06
CA GLN A 168 -6.91 14.23 17.17
C GLN A 168 -6.27 13.61 18.43
N LEU A 169 -5.24 12.77 18.27
CA LEU A 169 -4.52 12.14 19.38
C LEU A 169 -3.48 13.06 20.02
N THR A 170 -2.83 13.92 19.23
CA THR A 170 -1.67 14.73 19.68
C THR A 170 -1.92 16.23 19.67
N GLY A 171 -2.92 16.71 18.95
CA GLY A 171 -3.13 18.14 18.66
C GLY A 171 -2.22 18.69 17.56
N VAL A 172 -1.31 17.87 16.98
CA VAL A 172 -0.32 18.31 15.98
C VAL A 172 -0.79 17.99 14.56
N LYS A 173 -0.90 19.00 13.70
CA LYS A 173 -1.28 18.88 12.29
C LYS A 173 -0.05 18.56 11.43
N ALA A 174 0.37 17.31 11.41
CA ALA A 174 1.56 16.83 10.68
C ALA A 174 1.28 15.52 9.95
N LEU A 175 2.10 15.24 8.94
CA LEU A 175 2.18 13.96 8.24
C LEU A 175 3.62 13.51 8.09
N GLY A 176 3.86 12.21 8.05
CA GLY A 176 5.07 11.65 7.53
C GLY A 176 5.20 11.92 6.03
N VAL A 177 6.42 12.09 5.56
CA VAL A 177 6.70 12.45 4.16
C VAL A 177 6.18 11.42 3.17
N GLY A 178 6.13 10.14 3.56
CA GLY A 178 5.58 9.07 2.73
C GLY A 178 4.09 9.30 2.45
N ASP A 179 3.28 9.58 3.45
CA ASP A 179 1.84 9.87 3.28
C ASP A 179 1.61 11.24 2.63
N ALA A 180 2.40 12.26 3.00
CA ALA A 180 2.35 13.59 2.40
C ALA A 180 2.59 13.56 0.88
N SER A 181 3.48 12.67 0.40
CA SER A 181 3.74 12.47 -1.03
C SER A 181 2.51 12.02 -1.82
N GLY A 182 1.52 11.43 -1.16
CA GLY A 182 0.22 11.07 -1.75
C GLY A 182 -0.83 12.18 -1.66
N MET A 183 -0.51 13.29 -1.00
CA MET A 183 -1.36 14.48 -0.99
C MET A 183 -0.95 15.48 -2.07
N PHE A 184 0.35 15.79 -2.14
CA PHE A 184 0.95 16.74 -3.05
C PHE A 184 2.39 16.32 -3.37
N PRO A 185 2.95 16.63 -4.57
CA PRO A 185 4.32 16.25 -4.92
C PRO A 185 5.36 16.72 -3.90
N ILE A 186 6.32 15.84 -3.61
CA ILE A 186 7.46 16.10 -2.73
C ILE A 186 8.72 16.34 -3.57
N ASP A 187 9.48 17.38 -3.24
CA ASP A 187 10.83 17.56 -3.74
C ASP A 187 11.79 16.65 -2.95
N SER A 188 12.44 15.73 -3.65
CA SER A 188 13.37 14.76 -3.01
C SER A 188 14.62 15.38 -2.44
N ALA A 189 15.00 16.60 -2.84
CA ALA A 189 16.17 17.30 -2.29
C ALA A 189 15.85 17.96 -0.94
N THR A 190 14.69 18.61 -0.83
CA THR A 190 14.24 19.26 0.41
C THR A 190 13.48 18.31 1.32
N LYS A 191 12.92 17.21 0.76
CA LYS A 191 12.03 16.25 1.43
C LYS A 191 10.76 16.90 2.00
N ASP A 192 10.29 17.93 1.34
CA ASP A 192 9.10 18.70 1.65
C ASP A 192 8.31 18.94 0.37
N TYR A 193 7.12 19.51 0.45
CA TYR A 193 6.30 19.83 -0.71
C TYR A 193 7.08 20.64 -1.75
N ASP A 194 6.95 20.29 -3.03
CA ASP A 194 7.63 20.97 -4.12
C ASP A 194 7.18 22.43 -4.24
N ALA A 195 8.08 23.34 -3.87
CA ALA A 195 7.80 24.77 -3.80
C ALA A 195 7.41 25.38 -5.17
N ALA A 196 8.00 24.86 -6.27
CA ALA A 196 7.66 25.35 -7.61
C ALA A 196 6.26 24.88 -8.04
N MET A 197 5.85 23.68 -7.66
CA MET A 197 4.49 23.19 -7.92
C MET A 197 3.46 23.87 -7.02
N ILE A 198 3.78 24.17 -5.76
CA ILE A 198 2.97 24.99 -4.86
C ILE A 198 2.70 26.37 -5.51
N GLU A 199 3.72 27.04 -6.00
CA GLU A 199 3.58 28.34 -6.66
C GLU A 199 2.71 28.24 -7.91
N LYS A 200 2.96 27.27 -8.79
CA LYS A 200 2.16 27.03 -10.00
C LYS A 200 0.69 26.79 -9.65
N PHE A 201 0.40 25.97 -8.64
CA PHE A 201 -0.98 25.71 -8.22
C PHE A 201 -1.67 26.97 -7.71
N ASN A 202 -1.03 27.74 -6.80
CA ASN A 202 -1.59 28.97 -6.26
C ASN A 202 -1.87 29.99 -7.37
N GLN A 203 -0.95 30.15 -8.33
CA GLN A 203 -1.16 31.02 -9.50
C GLN A 203 -2.34 30.54 -10.36
N HIS A 204 -2.45 29.24 -10.57
CA HIS A 204 -3.50 28.63 -11.41
C HIS A 204 -4.90 28.86 -10.83
N ILE A 205 -5.06 28.78 -9.51
CA ILE A 205 -6.35 28.97 -8.82
C ILE A 205 -6.61 30.40 -8.35
N ALA A 206 -5.69 31.36 -8.54
CA ALA A 206 -5.76 32.72 -8.01
C ALA A 206 -7.06 33.47 -8.38
N HIS A 207 -7.66 33.16 -9.54
CA HIS A 207 -8.92 33.75 -10.01
C HIS A 207 -10.14 33.39 -9.14
N ASN A 208 -10.04 32.38 -8.26
CA ASN A 208 -11.12 32.03 -7.35
C ASN A 208 -11.16 32.88 -6.07
N HIS A 209 -10.08 33.63 -5.79
CA HIS A 209 -9.96 34.52 -4.62
C HIS A 209 -10.19 33.82 -3.28
N PHE A 210 -9.67 32.57 -3.12
CA PHE A 210 -9.71 31.87 -1.84
C PHE A 210 -8.89 32.63 -0.79
N HIS A 211 -9.28 32.52 0.49
CA HIS A 211 -8.56 33.13 1.62
C HIS A 211 -7.32 32.35 2.05
N TRP A 212 -7.04 31.21 1.42
CA TRP A 212 -5.92 30.31 1.68
C TRP A 212 -5.06 30.10 0.42
N ASN A 213 -3.78 29.82 0.61
CA ASN A 213 -2.91 29.19 -0.36
C ASN A 213 -2.78 27.70 -0.01
N ILE A 214 -2.40 26.86 -0.98
CA ILE A 214 -2.35 25.40 -0.76
C ILE A 214 -1.48 25.02 0.44
N LEU A 215 -0.33 25.68 0.64
CA LEU A 215 0.58 25.39 1.76
C LEU A 215 -0.02 25.75 3.12
N ASP A 216 -0.94 26.71 3.18
CA ASP A 216 -1.59 27.14 4.44
C ASP A 216 -2.53 26.06 4.99
N ILE A 217 -3.07 25.21 4.11
CA ILE A 217 -4.06 24.17 4.46
C ILE A 217 -3.48 22.77 4.51
N LEU A 218 -2.25 22.55 4.00
CA LEU A 218 -1.57 21.26 4.06
C LEU A 218 -0.94 21.00 5.43
N PRO A 219 -0.83 19.74 5.89
CA PRO A 219 -0.11 19.40 7.11
C PRO A 219 1.40 19.63 6.97
N LYS A 220 2.06 19.90 8.10
CA LYS A 220 3.51 19.94 8.14
C LYS A 220 4.11 18.57 7.81
N VAL A 221 5.09 18.53 6.92
CA VAL A 221 5.82 17.30 6.57
C VAL A 221 6.87 17.00 7.63
N LEU A 222 6.97 15.75 8.06
CA LEU A 222 7.97 15.23 8.99
C LEU A 222 8.62 13.97 8.43
N LEU A 223 9.90 13.77 8.72
CA LEU A 223 10.64 12.57 8.33
C LEU A 223 10.55 11.49 9.43
N ALA A 224 10.73 10.25 9.04
CA ALA A 224 10.88 9.16 10.00
C ALA A 224 11.96 9.48 11.04
N GLY A 225 11.66 9.21 12.31
CA GLY A 225 12.54 9.51 13.43
C GLY A 225 12.50 10.95 13.94
N GLU A 226 11.67 11.83 13.37
CA GLU A 226 11.32 13.11 13.98
C GLU A 226 10.16 12.92 14.97
N ASN A 227 10.09 13.82 15.96
CA ASN A 227 9.01 13.78 16.96
C ASN A 227 7.80 14.54 16.41
N ALA A 228 6.66 13.85 16.31
CA ALA A 228 5.40 14.42 15.84
C ALA A 228 4.44 14.83 16.98
N GLY A 229 4.94 14.92 18.18
CA GLY A 229 4.16 15.29 19.37
C GLY A 229 4.04 14.15 20.38
N VAL A 230 3.18 14.36 21.37
CA VAL A 230 2.89 13.38 22.40
C VAL A 230 1.40 13.09 22.47
N LEU A 231 1.03 11.91 22.91
CA LEU A 231 -0.35 11.53 23.16
C LEU A 231 -0.92 12.42 24.26
N THR A 232 -1.99 13.16 23.95
CA THR A 232 -2.69 13.99 24.94
C THR A 232 -3.61 13.16 25.85
N GLU A 233 -4.06 13.71 26.97
CA GLU A 233 -5.08 13.05 27.81
C GLU A 233 -6.36 12.75 27.02
N LYS A 234 -6.83 13.71 26.19
CA LYS A 234 -7.97 13.50 25.28
C LYS A 234 -7.68 12.38 24.29
N GLY A 235 -6.49 12.36 23.72
CA GLY A 235 -6.04 11.32 22.77
C GLY A 235 -5.99 9.94 23.41
N ALA A 236 -5.50 9.83 24.62
CA ALA A 236 -5.48 8.57 25.37
C ALA A 236 -6.91 8.02 25.60
N LEU A 237 -7.87 8.87 25.95
CA LEU A 237 -9.29 8.49 26.11
C LEU A 237 -9.97 8.15 24.76
N LEU A 238 -9.50 8.68 23.64
CA LEU A 238 -9.99 8.28 22.31
C LEU A 238 -9.57 6.84 21.96
N ILE A 239 -8.38 6.42 22.36
CA ILE A 239 -7.88 5.05 22.17
C ILE A 239 -8.48 4.12 23.22
N ASP A 240 -8.41 4.51 24.51
CA ASP A 240 -8.82 3.72 25.66
C ASP A 240 -9.83 4.48 26.54
N PRO A 241 -11.13 4.35 26.26
CA PRO A 241 -12.17 5.00 27.06
C PRO A 241 -12.22 4.55 28.54
N SER A 242 -11.55 3.44 28.87
CA SER A 242 -11.45 2.99 30.28
C SER A 242 -10.49 3.84 31.12
N GLY A 243 -9.66 4.68 30.46
CA GLY A 243 -8.74 5.59 31.16
C GLY A 243 -7.49 4.91 31.76
N HIS A 244 -7.18 3.66 31.37
CA HIS A 244 -5.96 2.99 31.86
C HIS A 244 -4.71 3.46 31.07
N LEU A 245 -4.85 3.78 29.79
CA LEU A 245 -3.73 4.25 28.99
C LEU A 245 -3.33 5.68 29.40
N LYS A 246 -2.08 5.85 29.78
CA LYS A 246 -1.51 7.15 30.17
C LYS A 246 -1.22 8.02 28.95
N SER A 247 -1.24 9.33 29.15
CA SER A 247 -0.82 10.35 28.19
C SER A 247 0.70 10.58 28.21
N GLU A 248 1.17 11.60 27.48
CA GLU A 248 2.57 12.05 27.39
C GLU A 248 3.51 11.03 26.71
N LEU A 249 2.96 10.09 25.93
CA LEU A 249 3.71 9.10 25.18
C LEU A 249 4.17 9.70 23.84
N PRO A 250 5.44 9.56 23.43
CA PRO A 250 5.91 10.07 22.14
C PRO A 250 5.21 9.38 20.97
N VAL A 251 4.85 10.16 19.95
CA VAL A 251 4.19 9.68 18.73
C VAL A 251 5.06 10.00 17.54
N CYS A 252 5.35 8.99 16.69
CA CYS A 252 6.10 9.19 15.46
C CYS A 252 5.22 9.84 14.37
N PRO A 253 5.81 10.40 13.29
CA PRO A 253 5.06 10.91 12.17
C PRO A 253 4.08 9.85 11.62
N PRO A 254 2.81 10.21 11.43
CA PRO A 254 1.82 9.28 10.88
C PRO A 254 2.08 9.03 9.40
N GLU A 255 1.95 7.78 8.97
CA GLU A 255 2.33 7.36 7.61
C GLU A 255 1.19 6.63 6.89
N GLY A 256 1.30 6.60 5.56
CA GLY A 256 0.47 5.77 4.70
C GLY A 256 0.86 4.29 4.77
N ASP A 257 -0.11 3.41 4.48
CA ASP A 257 0.06 1.95 4.48
C ASP A 257 1.13 1.47 3.48
N ALA A 258 1.32 2.19 2.37
CA ALA A 258 2.36 1.89 1.39
C ALA A 258 3.77 2.08 2.01
N GLY A 259 4.04 3.22 2.65
CA GLY A 259 5.32 3.51 3.29
C GLY A 259 5.62 2.56 4.44
N THR A 260 4.64 2.29 5.30
CA THR A 260 4.81 1.33 6.41
C THR A 260 4.97 -0.11 5.92
N GLY A 261 4.34 -0.47 4.80
CA GLY A 261 4.57 -1.75 4.12
C GLY A 261 6.01 -1.89 3.62
N MET A 262 6.62 -0.82 3.09
CA MET A 262 8.04 -0.82 2.71
C MET A 262 8.95 -1.01 3.94
N VAL A 263 8.64 -0.38 5.07
CA VAL A 263 9.37 -0.58 6.33
C VAL A 263 9.27 -2.02 6.81
N ALA A 264 8.07 -2.59 6.82
CA ALA A 264 7.80 -3.96 7.25
C ALA A 264 8.46 -5.03 6.35
N THR A 265 8.88 -4.66 5.15
CA THR A 265 9.55 -5.55 4.19
C THR A 265 11.02 -5.21 3.97
N ASN A 266 11.58 -4.30 4.76
CA ASN A 266 12.97 -3.80 4.61
C ASN A 266 13.27 -3.32 3.17
N ALA A 267 12.35 -2.59 2.56
CA ALA A 267 12.42 -2.16 1.16
C ALA A 267 12.44 -0.62 1.06
N ILE A 268 13.23 0.06 1.90
CA ILE A 268 13.35 1.52 1.92
C ILE A 268 14.71 2.03 1.42
N LYS A 269 15.68 1.14 1.27
CA LYS A 269 17.01 1.47 0.77
C LYS A 269 16.95 1.67 -0.75
N GLN A 270 17.75 2.61 -1.27
CA GLN A 270 17.90 2.75 -2.72
C GLN A 270 18.25 1.42 -3.38
N ARG A 271 17.73 1.18 -4.57
CA ARG A 271 17.88 -0.05 -5.34
C ARG A 271 17.22 -1.28 -4.69
N THR A 272 16.30 -1.06 -3.76
CA THR A 272 15.41 -2.12 -3.27
C THR A 272 13.97 -1.78 -3.58
N GLY A 273 13.10 -2.76 -3.44
CA GLY A 273 11.67 -2.55 -3.61
C GLY A 273 10.85 -3.61 -2.92
N ASN A 274 9.55 -3.38 -2.88
CA ASN A 274 8.59 -4.39 -2.48
C ASN A 274 7.50 -4.61 -3.54
N VAL A 275 6.91 -5.79 -3.52
CA VAL A 275 5.73 -6.14 -4.31
C VAL A 275 4.68 -6.73 -3.39
N SER A 276 3.49 -6.14 -3.41
CA SER A 276 2.29 -6.73 -2.83
C SER A 276 1.45 -7.37 -3.93
N ALA A 277 1.06 -8.64 -3.77
CA ALA A 277 0.22 -9.34 -4.73
C ALA A 277 -0.92 -10.11 -4.03
N GLY A 278 -2.10 -9.54 -4.14
CA GLY A 278 -3.36 -10.06 -3.62
C GLY A 278 -4.47 -9.96 -4.67
N THR A 279 -5.61 -9.37 -4.34
CA THR A 279 -6.68 -9.05 -5.30
C THR A 279 -6.18 -8.12 -6.40
N SER A 280 -5.47 -7.07 -6.02
CA SER A 280 -4.65 -6.18 -6.87
C SER A 280 -3.17 -6.44 -6.61
N SER A 281 -2.30 -5.81 -7.40
CA SER A 281 -0.87 -5.84 -7.15
C SER A 281 -0.26 -4.45 -7.31
N PHE A 282 0.83 -4.21 -6.58
CA PHE A 282 1.66 -3.04 -6.81
C PHE A 282 3.12 -3.35 -6.52
N SER A 283 4.00 -2.65 -7.21
CA SER A 283 5.43 -2.60 -6.89
C SER A 283 5.81 -1.20 -6.46
N MET A 284 6.74 -1.09 -5.53
CA MET A 284 7.34 0.15 -5.09
C MET A 284 8.85 0.00 -5.15
N ILE A 285 9.50 0.76 -6.00
CA ILE A 285 10.96 0.69 -6.23
C ILE A 285 11.59 1.99 -5.75
N VAL A 286 12.53 1.90 -4.82
CA VAL A 286 13.27 3.06 -4.30
C VAL A 286 14.36 3.46 -5.30
N LEU A 287 14.24 4.69 -5.80
CA LEU A 287 15.07 5.22 -6.86
C LEU A 287 16.32 5.91 -6.31
N GLU A 288 17.41 5.87 -7.10
CA GLU A 288 18.62 6.65 -6.85
C GLU A 288 18.51 8.09 -7.38
N LYS A 289 17.60 8.32 -8.34
CA LYS A 289 17.35 9.61 -8.99
C LYS A 289 15.91 9.70 -9.47
N GLN A 290 15.43 10.91 -9.72
CA GLN A 290 14.13 11.14 -10.36
C GLN A 290 14.07 10.50 -11.76
N LEU A 291 12.85 10.15 -12.20
CA LEU A 291 12.60 9.68 -13.56
C LEU A 291 12.88 10.81 -14.57
N SER A 292 13.26 10.44 -15.79
CA SER A 292 13.59 11.40 -16.87
C SER A 292 12.40 12.23 -17.35
N LYS A 293 11.18 11.70 -17.20
CA LYS A 293 9.90 12.32 -17.55
C LYS A 293 8.77 11.73 -16.72
N PRO A 294 7.60 12.37 -16.64
CA PRO A 294 6.42 11.75 -16.04
C PRO A 294 5.89 10.60 -16.93
N TYR A 295 5.41 9.55 -16.29
CA TYR A 295 4.71 8.42 -16.90
C TYR A 295 3.36 8.25 -16.24
N GLU A 296 2.27 8.20 -17.02
CA GLU A 296 0.90 8.05 -16.50
C GLU A 296 0.69 6.76 -15.69
N MET A 297 1.51 5.73 -15.95
CA MET A 297 1.43 4.42 -15.30
C MET A 297 2.28 4.31 -14.04
N ILE A 298 3.04 5.36 -13.68
CA ILE A 298 3.96 5.36 -12.54
C ILE A 298 3.61 6.52 -11.62
N ASP A 299 3.25 6.21 -10.39
CA ASP A 299 3.06 7.19 -9.35
C ASP A 299 4.38 7.42 -8.62
N MET A 300 4.76 8.68 -8.48
CA MET A 300 5.95 9.06 -7.73
C MET A 300 5.55 9.42 -6.31
N VAL A 301 5.96 8.59 -5.36
CA VAL A 301 5.78 8.79 -3.91
C VAL A 301 7.14 8.76 -3.21
N THR A 302 7.17 8.72 -1.88
CA THR A 302 8.43 8.64 -1.13
C THR A 302 8.39 7.52 -0.08
N THR A 303 9.57 7.08 0.32
CA THR A 303 9.74 6.32 1.57
C THR A 303 9.50 7.23 2.78
N PRO A 304 9.29 6.68 4.00
CA PRO A 304 9.18 7.48 5.22
C PRO A 304 10.40 8.34 5.58
N ASP A 305 11.55 8.12 4.94
CA ASP A 305 12.75 8.96 5.07
C ASP A 305 12.95 9.95 3.91
N GLY A 306 11.98 10.00 2.96
CA GLY A 306 11.93 10.96 1.86
C GLY A 306 12.70 10.55 0.61
N SER A 307 13.13 9.30 0.48
CA SER A 307 13.72 8.80 -0.77
C SER A 307 12.65 8.62 -1.85
N PRO A 308 12.92 8.98 -3.13
CA PRO A 308 11.91 8.85 -4.19
C PRO A 308 11.59 7.39 -4.49
N VAL A 309 10.32 7.11 -4.70
CA VAL A 309 9.79 5.78 -4.99
C VAL A 309 8.93 5.84 -6.24
N ALA A 310 9.20 4.95 -7.20
CA ALA A 310 8.32 4.68 -8.33
C ALA A 310 7.35 3.55 -7.98
N MET A 311 6.06 3.84 -8.02
CA MET A 311 5.00 2.89 -7.74
C MET A 311 4.25 2.54 -9.04
N VAL A 312 4.19 1.25 -9.37
CA VAL A 312 3.30 0.70 -10.40
C VAL A 312 2.14 0.00 -9.72
N HIS A 313 0.92 0.42 -9.98
CA HIS A 313 -0.29 -0.16 -9.39
C HIS A 313 -1.15 -0.82 -10.46
N CYS A 314 -1.55 -2.08 -10.23
CA CYS A 314 -2.41 -2.87 -11.10
C CYS A 314 -3.67 -3.29 -10.35
N ASN A 315 -4.83 -3.05 -10.95
CA ASN A 315 -6.12 -3.38 -10.35
C ASN A 315 -6.40 -4.88 -10.29
N ASN A 316 -5.79 -5.65 -11.19
CA ASN A 316 -6.07 -7.07 -11.40
C ASN A 316 -4.84 -7.92 -11.09
N CYS A 317 -5.00 -8.89 -10.18
CA CYS A 317 -3.95 -9.85 -9.85
C CYS A 317 -4.53 -11.26 -9.67
N THR A 318 -4.85 -11.72 -8.44
CA THR A 318 -5.23 -13.11 -8.19
C THR A 318 -6.73 -13.41 -8.26
N SER A 319 -7.60 -12.42 -8.49
CA SER A 319 -9.05 -12.62 -8.39
C SER A 319 -9.57 -13.64 -9.42
N ASP A 320 -9.16 -13.52 -10.68
CA ASP A 320 -9.56 -14.46 -11.73
C ASP A 320 -8.92 -15.84 -11.52
N LEU A 321 -7.64 -15.88 -11.16
CA LEU A 321 -6.93 -17.12 -10.81
C LEU A 321 -7.65 -17.87 -9.68
N ASN A 322 -8.15 -17.17 -8.65
CA ASN A 322 -8.94 -17.77 -7.57
C ASN A 322 -10.27 -18.35 -8.08
N SER A 323 -10.90 -17.73 -9.06
CA SER A 323 -12.13 -18.24 -9.69
C SER A 323 -11.88 -19.59 -10.39
N TRP A 324 -10.76 -19.71 -11.11
CA TRP A 324 -10.35 -20.98 -11.73
C TRP A 324 -10.04 -22.06 -10.69
N VAL A 325 -9.32 -21.74 -9.63
CA VAL A 325 -9.04 -22.69 -8.54
C VAL A 325 -10.34 -23.16 -7.87
N ASN A 326 -11.31 -22.27 -7.67
CA ASN A 326 -12.63 -22.63 -7.15
C ASN A 326 -13.40 -23.57 -8.10
N LEU A 327 -13.30 -23.37 -9.42
CA LEU A 327 -13.89 -24.28 -10.40
C LEU A 327 -13.32 -25.71 -10.27
N PHE A 328 -12.00 -25.84 -10.10
CA PHE A 328 -11.36 -27.14 -9.85
C PHE A 328 -11.79 -27.77 -8.52
N LYS A 329 -12.01 -26.96 -7.48
CA LYS A 329 -12.60 -27.42 -6.22
C LYS A 329 -14.00 -27.98 -6.42
N GLU A 330 -14.88 -27.27 -7.13
CA GLU A 330 -16.25 -27.71 -7.43
C GLU A 330 -16.24 -29.04 -8.17
N TYR A 331 -15.34 -29.22 -9.16
CA TYR A 331 -15.18 -30.50 -9.84
C TYR A 331 -14.77 -31.64 -8.90
N GLN A 332 -13.79 -31.40 -7.99
CA GLN A 332 -13.40 -32.41 -7.01
C GLN A 332 -14.55 -32.78 -6.07
N GLN A 333 -15.32 -31.80 -5.61
CA GLN A 333 -16.52 -32.04 -4.80
C GLN A 333 -17.57 -32.84 -5.55
N LEU A 334 -17.79 -32.55 -6.83
CA LEU A 334 -18.74 -33.26 -7.69
C LEU A 334 -18.43 -34.76 -7.80
N ILE A 335 -17.15 -35.12 -7.86
CA ILE A 335 -16.68 -36.52 -7.92
C ILE A 335 -16.46 -37.15 -6.52
N GLY A 336 -16.92 -36.51 -5.45
CA GLY A 336 -16.92 -37.02 -4.09
C GLY A 336 -15.59 -36.92 -3.34
N ILE A 337 -14.63 -36.11 -3.81
CA ILE A 337 -13.35 -35.87 -3.12
C ILE A 337 -13.53 -34.78 -2.06
N LYS A 338 -13.13 -35.07 -0.82
CA LYS A 338 -13.05 -34.05 0.24
C LYS A 338 -11.91 -33.08 -0.06
N VAL A 339 -12.20 -31.79 -0.04
CA VAL A 339 -11.29 -30.74 -0.51
C VAL A 339 -10.76 -29.90 0.66
N ASP A 340 -9.43 -29.77 0.76
CA ASP A 340 -8.73 -28.71 1.48
C ASP A 340 -8.25 -27.66 0.48
N MET A 341 -8.65 -26.40 0.64
CA MET A 341 -8.29 -25.34 -0.29
C MET A 341 -6.78 -25.08 -0.35
N ASN A 342 -6.06 -25.18 0.77
CA ASN A 342 -4.60 -24.99 0.77
C ASN A 342 -3.92 -26.09 -0.04
N GLU A 343 -4.44 -27.33 0.04
CA GLU A 343 -3.95 -28.44 -0.75
C GLU A 343 -4.21 -28.26 -2.24
N VAL A 344 -5.41 -27.77 -2.62
CA VAL A 344 -5.76 -27.49 -4.03
C VAL A 344 -4.86 -26.40 -4.60
N PHE A 345 -4.70 -25.27 -3.91
CA PHE A 345 -3.77 -24.23 -4.32
C PHE A 345 -2.35 -24.79 -4.45
N GLY A 346 -1.88 -25.49 -3.43
CA GLY A 346 -0.52 -26.06 -3.41
C GLY A 346 -0.27 -26.98 -4.61
N LYS A 347 -1.18 -27.92 -4.90
CA LYS A 347 -1.04 -28.86 -6.02
C LYS A 347 -1.10 -28.16 -7.38
N LEU A 348 -2.08 -27.31 -7.61
CA LEU A 348 -2.24 -26.60 -8.88
C LEU A 348 -1.07 -25.65 -9.18
N TYR A 349 -0.65 -24.88 -8.18
CA TYR A 349 0.45 -23.93 -8.33
C TYR A 349 1.80 -24.65 -8.58
N ASN A 350 2.10 -25.72 -7.83
CA ASN A 350 3.32 -26.49 -8.07
C ASN A 350 3.29 -27.18 -9.44
N HIS A 351 2.13 -27.73 -9.86
CA HIS A 351 2.00 -28.35 -11.17
C HIS A 351 2.19 -27.36 -12.31
N ALA A 352 1.82 -26.08 -12.14
CA ALA A 352 2.09 -25.03 -13.11
C ALA A 352 3.59 -24.86 -13.42
N LEU A 353 4.50 -25.19 -12.49
CA LEU A 353 5.94 -25.12 -12.72
C LEU A 353 6.46 -26.21 -13.68
N GLU A 354 5.68 -27.26 -13.93
CA GLU A 354 5.99 -28.32 -14.89
C GLU A 354 5.63 -27.93 -16.34
N GLY A 355 4.84 -26.88 -16.54
CA GLY A 355 4.44 -26.38 -17.85
C GLY A 355 5.59 -25.78 -18.65
N ASP A 356 5.37 -25.58 -19.96
CA ASP A 356 6.29 -24.87 -20.83
C ASP A 356 6.52 -23.44 -20.32
N LYS A 357 7.74 -22.91 -20.46
CA LYS A 357 8.10 -21.59 -19.89
C LYS A 357 7.35 -20.43 -20.53
N ASP A 358 6.87 -20.60 -21.76
CA ASP A 358 6.02 -19.66 -22.49
C ASP A 358 4.51 -19.98 -22.37
N CYS A 359 4.13 -20.88 -21.44
CA CYS A 359 2.77 -21.39 -21.28
C CYS A 359 2.24 -22.22 -22.45
N GLY A 360 3.10 -22.70 -23.36
CA GLY A 360 2.73 -23.48 -24.54
C GLY A 360 1.84 -22.72 -25.52
N GLY A 361 1.95 -21.40 -25.59
CA GLY A 361 1.17 -20.51 -26.45
C GLY A 361 -0.14 -20.00 -25.82
N LEU A 362 -0.54 -20.50 -24.65
CA LEU A 362 -1.78 -20.10 -23.98
C LEU A 362 -1.69 -18.69 -23.41
N ILE A 363 -2.74 -17.89 -23.55
CA ILE A 363 -2.83 -16.52 -23.00
C ILE A 363 -4.07 -16.42 -22.09
N ALA A 364 -3.88 -15.85 -20.91
CA ALA A 364 -4.95 -15.48 -20.01
C ALA A 364 -4.96 -13.97 -19.77
N TYR A 365 -6.13 -13.35 -19.85
CA TYR A 365 -6.38 -11.96 -19.43
C TYR A 365 -7.25 -12.00 -18.19
N ASN A 366 -6.71 -11.58 -17.06
CA ASN A 366 -7.35 -11.66 -15.74
C ASN A 366 -8.11 -10.39 -15.36
N TYR A 367 -8.58 -9.62 -16.32
CA TYR A 367 -9.21 -8.31 -16.11
C TYR A 367 -10.64 -8.44 -15.57
N ILE A 368 -10.79 -8.47 -14.24
CA ILE A 368 -12.10 -8.37 -13.56
C ILE A 368 -12.60 -6.92 -13.58
N SER A 369 -11.70 -5.95 -13.60
CA SER A 369 -11.97 -4.52 -13.64
C SER A 369 -11.09 -3.81 -14.66
N GLY A 370 -11.30 -2.51 -14.85
CA GLY A 370 -10.41 -1.69 -15.67
C GLY A 370 -8.96 -1.74 -15.19
N GLU A 371 -8.03 -1.49 -16.10
CA GLU A 371 -6.60 -1.59 -15.85
C GLU A 371 -5.84 -0.39 -16.48
N PRO A 372 -5.47 0.61 -15.66
CA PRO A 372 -4.83 1.82 -16.15
C PRO A 372 -3.51 1.55 -16.89
N VAL A 373 -2.70 0.59 -16.41
CA VAL A 373 -1.39 0.26 -17.02
C VAL A 373 -1.53 -0.18 -18.48
N THR A 374 -2.65 -0.79 -18.85
CA THR A 374 -2.94 -1.20 -20.23
C THR A 374 -4.01 -0.36 -20.92
N GLY A 375 -4.41 0.78 -20.31
CA GLY A 375 -5.35 1.74 -20.88
C GLY A 375 -6.79 1.23 -20.99
N LEU A 376 -7.20 0.29 -20.16
CA LEU A 376 -8.54 -0.32 -20.16
C LEU A 376 -9.41 0.31 -19.06
N ALA A 377 -10.55 0.91 -19.45
CA ALA A 377 -11.52 1.47 -18.51
C ALA A 377 -12.39 0.38 -17.84
N GLU A 378 -12.62 -0.73 -18.51
CA GLU A 378 -13.37 -1.90 -18.03
C GLU A 378 -12.58 -3.17 -18.33
N GLY A 379 -12.89 -4.28 -17.68
CA GLY A 379 -12.28 -5.59 -17.92
C GLY A 379 -13.29 -6.68 -18.30
N ARG A 380 -12.78 -7.72 -18.96
CA ARG A 380 -13.46 -8.99 -19.23
C ARG A 380 -12.43 -10.11 -19.11
N PRO A 381 -12.52 -11.00 -18.12
CA PRO A 381 -11.62 -12.14 -18.05
C PRO A 381 -11.74 -13.01 -19.29
N LEU A 382 -10.61 -13.29 -19.95
CA LEU A 382 -10.55 -14.08 -21.18
C LEU A 382 -9.46 -15.13 -21.10
N PHE A 383 -9.73 -16.28 -21.70
CA PHE A 383 -8.71 -17.29 -21.98
C PHE A 383 -8.64 -17.53 -23.50
N VAL A 384 -7.47 -17.32 -24.06
CA VAL A 384 -7.25 -17.37 -25.51
C VAL A 384 -6.23 -18.46 -25.84
N ARG A 385 -6.57 -19.27 -26.84
CA ARG A 385 -5.66 -20.29 -27.41
C ARG A 385 -5.91 -20.50 -28.89
N SER A 386 -4.89 -20.91 -29.61
CA SER A 386 -4.97 -21.39 -30.98
C SER A 386 -5.12 -22.93 -31.03
N ALA A 387 -5.39 -23.47 -32.21
CA ALA A 387 -5.57 -24.92 -32.38
C ALA A 387 -4.27 -25.72 -32.12
N ASN A 388 -3.13 -25.10 -32.26
CA ASN A 388 -1.81 -25.74 -32.14
C ASN A 388 -1.15 -25.53 -30.79
N ASP A 389 -1.76 -24.76 -29.90
CA ASP A 389 -1.21 -24.50 -28.56
C ASP A 389 -1.27 -25.75 -27.69
N LYS A 390 -0.30 -25.89 -26.80
CA LYS A 390 -0.23 -27.05 -25.90
C LYS A 390 -1.18 -26.90 -24.71
N PHE A 391 -2.45 -27.23 -24.93
CA PHE A 391 -3.49 -27.13 -23.92
C PHE A 391 -3.46 -28.31 -22.95
N ASN A 392 -2.85 -28.11 -21.79
CA ASN A 392 -2.86 -29.04 -20.66
C ASN A 392 -2.97 -28.25 -19.33
N LEU A 393 -3.17 -28.97 -18.22
CA LEU A 393 -3.40 -28.33 -16.92
C LEU A 393 -2.20 -27.51 -16.43
N ALA A 394 -0.98 -27.98 -16.66
CA ALA A 394 0.25 -27.28 -16.24
C ALA A 394 0.39 -25.94 -16.97
N ASN A 395 0.25 -25.93 -18.29
CA ASN A 395 0.32 -24.70 -19.11
C ASN A 395 -0.85 -23.76 -18.80
N PHE A 396 -2.07 -24.30 -18.62
CA PHE A 396 -3.24 -23.52 -18.23
C PHE A 396 -3.01 -22.77 -16.92
N MET A 397 -2.56 -23.47 -15.88
CA MET A 397 -2.30 -22.87 -14.58
C MET A 397 -1.14 -21.89 -14.62
N ARG A 398 -0.10 -22.19 -15.42
CA ARG A 398 1.03 -21.27 -15.60
C ARG A 398 0.60 -19.98 -16.29
N ALA A 399 -0.24 -20.04 -17.33
CA ALA A 399 -0.76 -18.86 -18.03
C ALA A 399 -1.57 -17.95 -17.08
N ASN A 400 -2.39 -18.54 -16.20
CA ASN A 400 -3.15 -17.79 -15.20
C ASN A 400 -2.24 -17.18 -14.09
N LEU A 401 -1.18 -17.88 -13.68
CA LEU A 401 -0.16 -17.32 -12.77
C LEU A 401 0.61 -16.18 -13.45
N TYR A 402 0.98 -16.32 -14.72
CA TYR A 402 1.66 -15.28 -15.48
C TYR A 402 0.77 -14.05 -15.66
N ALA A 403 -0.52 -14.25 -15.97
CA ALA A 403 -1.50 -13.16 -16.08
C ALA A 403 -1.59 -12.34 -14.78
N SER A 404 -1.49 -13.00 -13.60
CA SER A 404 -1.60 -12.31 -12.31
C SER A 404 -0.49 -11.28 -12.06
N VAL A 405 0.66 -11.38 -12.74
CA VAL A 405 1.79 -10.44 -12.62
C VAL A 405 2.19 -9.81 -13.95
N GLY A 406 1.51 -10.17 -15.05
CA GLY A 406 1.86 -9.71 -16.40
C GLY A 406 1.75 -8.20 -16.58
N VAL A 407 0.68 -7.60 -16.05
CA VAL A 407 0.49 -6.15 -16.11
C VAL A 407 1.52 -5.42 -15.24
N LEU A 408 1.83 -5.97 -14.06
CA LEU A 408 2.88 -5.44 -13.20
C LEU A 408 4.25 -5.44 -13.91
N LYS A 409 4.55 -6.50 -14.67
CA LYS A 409 5.73 -6.55 -15.55
C LYS A 409 5.72 -5.42 -16.57
N ILE A 410 4.60 -5.21 -17.27
CA ILE A 410 4.50 -4.15 -18.30
C ILE A 410 4.82 -2.78 -17.70
N GLY A 411 4.28 -2.46 -16.54
CA GLY A 411 4.58 -1.20 -15.86
C GLY A 411 6.04 -1.09 -15.39
N ASN A 412 6.60 -2.17 -14.82
CA ASN A 412 7.99 -2.15 -14.37
C ASN A 412 9.01 -2.17 -15.51
N ASP A 413 8.64 -2.63 -16.70
CA ASP A 413 9.52 -2.56 -17.89
C ASP A 413 9.89 -1.12 -18.25
N ILE A 414 9.03 -0.14 -17.93
CA ILE A 414 9.36 1.28 -18.07
C ILE A 414 10.56 1.62 -17.19
N LEU A 415 10.54 1.21 -15.93
CA LEU A 415 11.63 1.47 -14.98
C LEU A 415 12.92 0.78 -15.39
N PHE A 416 12.84 -0.51 -15.74
CA PHE A 416 14.04 -1.31 -16.00
C PHE A 416 14.60 -1.12 -17.40
N ASN A 417 13.73 -0.98 -18.42
CA ASN A 417 14.14 -0.95 -19.82
C ASN A 417 14.27 0.47 -20.39
N GLU A 418 13.40 1.44 -20.01
CA GLU A 418 13.49 2.82 -20.48
C GLU A 418 14.37 3.66 -19.55
N GLU A 419 14.07 3.70 -18.26
CA GLU A 419 14.76 4.51 -17.25
C GLU A 419 16.08 3.89 -16.77
N LYS A 420 16.35 2.61 -17.12
CA LYS A 420 17.57 1.87 -16.73
C LYS A 420 17.77 1.84 -15.21
N ILE A 421 16.68 1.74 -14.47
CA ILE A 421 16.73 1.59 -13.02
C ILE A 421 17.28 0.21 -12.69
N HIS A 422 18.25 0.17 -11.80
CA HIS A 422 18.82 -1.07 -11.29
C HIS A 422 18.26 -1.39 -9.92
N VAL A 423 17.90 -2.66 -9.69
CA VAL A 423 17.34 -3.14 -8.43
C VAL A 423 18.14 -4.34 -7.94
N ASP A 424 18.62 -4.27 -6.70
CA ASP A 424 19.42 -5.34 -6.09
C ASP A 424 18.53 -6.42 -5.45
N ARG A 425 17.37 -6.02 -4.88
CA ARG A 425 16.46 -6.93 -4.19
C ARG A 425 15.03 -6.40 -4.21
N ILE A 426 14.08 -7.31 -4.41
CA ILE A 426 12.65 -7.04 -4.26
C ILE A 426 12.10 -8.00 -3.19
N THR A 427 11.43 -7.45 -2.18
CA THR A 427 10.72 -8.25 -1.17
C THR A 427 9.24 -8.36 -1.54
N ALA A 428 8.73 -9.57 -1.62
CA ALA A 428 7.35 -9.84 -2.03
C ALA A 428 6.49 -10.35 -0.87
N HIS A 429 5.20 -9.96 -0.86
CA HIS A 429 4.22 -10.42 0.11
C HIS A 429 2.81 -10.46 -0.50
N GLY A 430 1.86 -11.08 0.23
CA GLY A 430 0.46 -11.19 -0.20
C GLY A 430 0.04 -12.60 -0.56
N GLY A 431 -1.22 -12.72 -1.01
CA GLY A 431 -1.87 -14.02 -1.22
C GLY A 431 -1.18 -14.93 -2.23
N LEU A 432 -0.60 -14.36 -3.29
CA LEU A 432 0.10 -15.09 -4.35
C LEU A 432 1.30 -15.91 -3.81
N PHE A 433 1.93 -15.45 -2.72
CA PHE A 433 3.14 -16.05 -2.15
C PHE A 433 2.87 -17.08 -1.04
N LYS A 434 1.60 -17.35 -0.70
CA LYS A 434 1.24 -18.37 0.31
C LYS A 434 1.68 -19.78 -0.11
N THR A 435 1.62 -20.11 -1.41
CA THR A 435 2.23 -21.35 -1.92
C THR A 435 3.72 -21.13 -2.07
N LYS A 436 4.49 -21.71 -1.15
CA LYS A 436 5.92 -21.50 -1.01
C LYS A 436 6.66 -21.72 -2.34
N GLY A 437 7.44 -20.74 -2.75
CA GLY A 437 8.34 -20.80 -3.91
C GLY A 437 7.68 -20.54 -5.27
N VAL A 438 6.37 -20.75 -5.45
CA VAL A 438 5.74 -20.67 -6.79
C VAL A 438 5.55 -19.23 -7.22
N GLY A 439 4.72 -18.46 -6.52
CA GLY A 439 4.51 -17.03 -6.86
C GLY A 439 5.82 -16.25 -6.89
N GLN A 440 6.75 -16.59 -5.99
CA GLN A 440 8.07 -16.00 -5.92
C GLN A 440 8.89 -16.25 -7.19
N ARG A 441 8.92 -17.50 -7.70
CA ARG A 441 9.60 -17.86 -8.95
C ARG A 441 8.97 -17.19 -10.17
N ILE A 442 7.64 -17.14 -10.22
CA ILE A 442 6.89 -16.47 -11.31
C ILE A 442 7.24 -14.97 -11.33
N LEU A 443 7.20 -14.31 -10.18
CA LEU A 443 7.53 -12.89 -10.09
C LEU A 443 9.01 -12.61 -10.41
N ALA A 444 9.92 -13.48 -9.96
CA ALA A 444 11.34 -13.37 -10.28
C ALA A 444 11.58 -13.42 -11.80
N ALA A 445 10.94 -14.36 -12.49
CA ALA A 445 10.99 -14.46 -13.95
C ALA A 445 10.41 -13.20 -14.62
N ALA A 446 9.26 -12.70 -14.14
CA ALA A 446 8.61 -11.52 -14.68
C ALA A 446 9.49 -10.27 -14.58
N LEU A 447 10.10 -10.02 -13.43
CA LEU A 447 10.88 -8.81 -13.16
C LEU A 447 12.39 -8.95 -13.46
N ASN A 448 12.83 -10.15 -13.84
CA ASN A 448 14.25 -10.48 -14.04
C ASN A 448 15.11 -10.02 -12.85
N SER A 449 14.65 -10.28 -11.64
CA SER A 449 15.27 -9.83 -10.40
C SER A 449 15.15 -10.89 -9.30
N PRO A 450 16.09 -10.96 -8.35
CA PRO A 450 15.93 -11.78 -7.16
C PRO A 450 14.70 -11.33 -6.36
N ILE A 451 13.86 -12.28 -5.96
CA ILE A 451 12.67 -12.03 -5.14
C ILE A 451 12.85 -12.71 -3.79
N SER A 452 12.71 -11.94 -2.72
CA SER A 452 12.71 -12.43 -1.35
C SER A 452 11.28 -12.45 -0.77
N VAL A 453 10.97 -13.46 0.03
CA VAL A 453 9.72 -13.54 0.82
C VAL A 453 10.09 -13.74 2.27
N MET A 454 9.66 -12.84 3.14
CA MET A 454 9.96 -12.86 4.58
C MET A 454 8.84 -13.55 5.36
N GLU A 455 9.18 -14.24 6.46
CA GLU A 455 8.19 -14.86 7.36
C GLU A 455 7.34 -13.79 8.06
N THR A 456 7.91 -12.63 8.36
CA THR A 456 7.24 -11.47 8.99
C THR A 456 6.35 -10.66 8.04
N ALA A 457 6.33 -10.98 6.75
CA ALA A 457 5.53 -10.25 5.75
C ALA A 457 4.01 -10.25 6.04
N GLY A 458 3.52 -11.13 6.90
CA GLY A 458 2.13 -11.18 7.38
C GLY A 458 1.76 -10.14 8.43
N GLU A 459 2.74 -9.49 9.06
CA GLU A 459 2.48 -8.49 10.11
C GLU A 459 2.01 -7.13 9.55
N GLY A 460 2.40 -6.80 8.32
CA GLY A 460 1.89 -5.67 7.54
C GLY A 460 2.27 -4.29 8.09
N GLY A 461 1.51 -3.27 7.67
CA GLY A 461 1.80 -1.87 7.98
C GLY A 461 1.66 -1.52 9.46
N ALA A 462 0.86 -2.24 10.24
CA ALA A 462 0.79 -2.03 11.69
C ALA A 462 2.13 -2.33 12.39
N TRP A 463 2.84 -3.37 11.96
CA TRP A 463 4.21 -3.61 12.43
C TRP A 463 5.18 -2.56 11.87
N GLY A 464 5.05 -2.21 10.60
CA GLY A 464 5.89 -1.17 9.98
C GLY A 464 5.83 0.17 10.71
N ILE A 465 4.63 0.62 11.12
CA ILE A 465 4.50 1.86 11.89
C ILE A 465 4.99 1.70 13.33
N ALA A 466 4.87 0.50 13.95
CA ALA A 466 5.49 0.23 15.23
C ALA A 466 7.03 0.30 15.14
N LEU A 467 7.63 -0.17 14.05
CA LEU A 467 9.07 -0.03 13.77
C LEU A 467 9.49 1.43 13.63
N LEU A 468 8.69 2.27 12.96
CA LEU A 468 8.93 3.71 12.87
C LEU A 468 8.84 4.40 14.24
N ALA A 469 7.89 4.00 15.08
CA ALA A 469 7.81 4.47 16.45
C ALA A 469 9.02 3.99 17.29
N GLY A 470 9.47 2.76 17.07
CA GLY A 470 10.71 2.23 17.65
C GLY A 470 11.95 2.99 17.18
N TYR A 471 12.04 3.31 15.92
CA TYR A 471 13.11 4.13 15.35
C TYR A 471 13.16 5.53 15.99
N LEU A 472 12.01 6.18 16.20
CA LEU A 472 11.95 7.48 16.87
C LEU A 472 12.71 7.48 18.20
N ILE A 473 12.54 6.45 19.02
CA ILE A 473 13.06 6.43 20.39
C ILE A 473 14.38 5.68 20.58
N ASN A 474 14.75 4.80 19.63
CA ASN A 474 15.89 3.87 19.77
C ASN A 474 17.03 4.10 18.76
N LYS A 475 16.86 5.03 17.80
CA LYS A 475 17.90 5.33 16.82
C LYS A 475 19.13 5.91 17.49
N ALA A 476 20.31 5.51 17.05
CA ALA A 476 21.55 6.19 17.41
C ALA A 476 21.65 7.58 16.73
N VAL A 477 22.52 8.41 17.24
CA VAL A 477 22.81 9.72 16.61
C VAL A 477 23.29 9.49 15.17
N ASN A 478 22.65 10.13 14.21
CA ASN A 478 22.90 10.02 12.77
C ASN A 478 22.67 8.61 12.15
N GLN A 479 22.03 7.69 12.85
CA GLN A 479 21.63 6.41 12.25
C GLN A 479 20.46 6.63 11.28
N SER A 480 20.63 6.22 10.03
CA SER A 480 19.55 6.25 9.04
C SER A 480 18.47 5.21 9.37
N LEU A 481 17.26 5.41 8.84
CA LEU A 481 16.20 4.41 8.97
C LEU A 481 16.61 3.07 8.34
N ALA A 482 17.27 3.10 7.19
CA ALA A 482 17.78 1.91 6.51
C ALA A 482 18.76 1.12 7.39
N ASP A 483 19.74 1.81 7.99
CA ASP A 483 20.72 1.16 8.88
C ASP A 483 20.05 0.61 10.15
N TYR A 484 19.10 1.35 10.73
CA TYR A 484 18.32 0.86 11.88
C TYR A 484 17.57 -0.43 11.56
N LEU A 485 16.92 -0.50 10.40
CA LEU A 485 16.21 -1.71 9.98
C LEU A 485 17.18 -2.88 9.76
N ASP A 486 18.28 -2.66 9.04
CA ASP A 486 19.26 -3.70 8.77
C ASP A 486 19.95 -4.22 10.07
N GLU A 487 20.31 -3.31 10.98
CA GLU A 487 21.11 -3.62 12.16
C GLU A 487 20.30 -4.04 13.40
N LYS A 488 19.01 -3.66 13.49
CA LYS A 488 18.18 -3.87 14.69
C LYS A 488 16.94 -4.71 14.46
N VAL A 489 16.41 -4.75 13.24
CA VAL A 489 15.14 -5.40 12.94
C VAL A 489 15.35 -6.68 12.15
N PHE A 490 16.08 -6.59 11.04
CA PHE A 490 16.21 -7.68 10.07
C PHE A 490 17.56 -8.41 10.14
N ILE A 491 18.22 -8.41 11.28
CA ILE A 491 19.50 -9.09 11.48
C ILE A 491 19.40 -10.55 11.07
N GLY A 492 20.14 -10.94 10.02
CA GLY A 492 20.19 -12.32 9.52
C GLY A 492 18.89 -12.85 8.92
N ASN A 493 17.83 -12.05 8.84
CA ASN A 493 16.55 -12.45 8.25
C ASN A 493 16.40 -11.87 6.82
N ILE A 494 17.00 -12.57 5.86
CA ILE A 494 16.90 -12.22 4.43
C ILE A 494 15.63 -12.84 3.81
N GLY A 495 14.91 -13.70 4.55
CA GLY A 495 13.82 -14.52 4.03
C GLY A 495 14.32 -15.63 3.10
N THR A 496 13.38 -16.22 2.34
CA THR A 496 13.74 -17.13 1.25
C THR A 496 13.89 -16.32 -0.03
N GLU A 497 15.04 -16.41 -0.71
CA GLU A 497 15.29 -15.72 -1.97
C GLU A 497 15.29 -16.69 -3.14
N ILE A 498 14.69 -16.29 -4.26
CA ILE A 498 14.74 -17.01 -5.53
C ILE A 498 15.24 -16.04 -6.62
N THR A 499 16.34 -16.45 -7.26
CA THR A 499 16.86 -15.81 -8.47
C THR A 499 16.30 -16.56 -9.69
N PRO A 500 15.77 -15.86 -10.71
CA PRO A 500 15.24 -16.51 -11.89
C PRO A 500 16.36 -17.12 -12.76
N THR A 501 16.05 -18.19 -13.50
CA THR A 501 16.93 -18.69 -14.55
C THR A 501 16.71 -17.90 -15.87
N ALA A 502 17.72 -17.89 -16.73
CA ALA A 502 17.58 -17.25 -18.05
C ALA A 502 16.41 -17.83 -18.86
N GLU A 503 16.19 -19.14 -18.80
CA GLU A 503 15.09 -19.83 -19.47
C GLU A 503 13.71 -19.36 -18.96
N GLU A 504 13.58 -19.15 -17.63
CA GLU A 504 12.33 -18.65 -17.04
C GLU A 504 12.05 -17.21 -17.48
N VAL A 505 13.07 -16.36 -17.50
CA VAL A 505 12.96 -14.97 -17.97
C VAL A 505 12.58 -14.91 -19.45
N GLU A 506 13.25 -15.69 -20.30
CA GLU A 506 12.97 -15.75 -21.73
C GLU A 506 11.55 -16.27 -22.01
N GLY A 507 11.12 -17.33 -21.32
CA GLY A 507 9.77 -17.86 -21.43
C GLY A 507 8.71 -16.85 -20.99
N PHE A 508 8.94 -16.13 -19.88
CA PHE A 508 8.03 -15.06 -19.47
C PHE A 508 7.99 -13.90 -20.47
N ASN A 509 9.14 -13.50 -21.02
CA ASN A 509 9.19 -12.45 -22.04
C ASN A 509 8.44 -12.87 -23.31
N THR A 510 8.57 -14.12 -23.75
CA THR A 510 7.80 -14.66 -24.89
C THR A 510 6.30 -14.59 -24.62
N TYR A 511 5.86 -15.00 -23.42
CA TYR A 511 4.46 -14.91 -23.02
C TYR A 511 3.95 -13.46 -23.03
N ILE A 512 4.69 -12.51 -22.44
CA ILE A 512 4.23 -11.12 -22.30
C ILE A 512 4.19 -10.38 -23.64
N GLU A 513 5.06 -10.70 -24.59
CA GLU A 513 4.98 -10.15 -25.94
C GLU A 513 3.71 -10.64 -26.66
N ASN A 514 3.39 -11.92 -26.59
CA ASN A 514 2.13 -12.47 -27.11
C ASN A 514 0.91 -11.87 -26.40
N TYR A 515 0.98 -11.67 -25.08
CA TYR A 515 -0.05 -11.00 -24.28
C TYR A 515 -0.31 -9.58 -24.80
N LYS A 516 0.75 -8.78 -25.02
CA LYS A 516 0.63 -7.40 -25.54
C LYS A 516 0.00 -7.37 -26.94
N VAL A 517 0.41 -8.28 -27.83
CA VAL A 517 -0.16 -8.41 -29.19
C VAL A 517 -1.66 -8.72 -29.13
N GLY A 518 -2.10 -9.50 -28.16
CA GLY A 518 -3.49 -9.89 -28.00
C GLY A 518 -4.37 -8.87 -27.24
N LEU A 519 -3.85 -7.80 -26.65
CA LEU A 519 -4.63 -6.78 -25.93
C LEU A 519 -5.83 -6.19 -26.70
N PRO A 520 -5.77 -6.01 -28.05
CA PRO A 520 -6.94 -5.59 -28.82
C PRO A 520 -8.15 -6.53 -28.72
N ILE A 521 -7.94 -7.82 -28.39
CA ILE A 521 -9.03 -8.78 -28.13
C ILE A 521 -9.79 -8.33 -26.87
N GLU A 522 -9.07 -8.00 -25.80
CA GLU A 522 -9.65 -7.51 -24.54
C GLU A 522 -10.38 -6.18 -24.77
N GLN A 523 -9.78 -5.23 -25.49
CA GLN A 523 -10.41 -3.96 -25.87
C GLN A 523 -11.70 -4.16 -26.65
N THR A 524 -11.81 -5.25 -27.43
CA THR A 524 -13.02 -5.59 -28.18
C THR A 524 -14.04 -6.24 -27.25
N ALA A 525 -13.60 -7.15 -26.37
CA ALA A 525 -14.47 -7.85 -25.43
C ALA A 525 -15.19 -6.91 -24.48
N VAL A 526 -14.56 -5.84 -24.00
CA VAL A 526 -15.21 -4.85 -23.13
C VAL A 526 -16.33 -4.05 -23.83
N LYS A 527 -16.35 -4.01 -25.16
CA LYS A 527 -17.43 -3.38 -25.93
C LYS A 527 -18.68 -4.26 -25.99
N PHE A 528 -18.54 -5.57 -25.69
CA PHE A 528 -19.67 -6.49 -25.64
C PHE A 528 -20.47 -6.26 -24.36
N LYS A 529 -21.59 -5.53 -24.50
CA LYS A 529 -22.55 -5.32 -23.39
C LYS A 529 -23.58 -6.45 -23.40
N LYS A 530 -23.72 -7.15 -22.27
CA LYS A 530 -24.83 -8.08 -22.03
C LYS A 530 -26.09 -7.32 -21.72
#